data_e84f0938866931f43d9276f5ad017838
#
_entry.id   e84f0938866931f43d9276f5ad017838
#
_cell.length_a   1.000
_cell.length_b   1.000
_cell.length_c   1.000
_cell.angle_alpha   90.00
_cell.angle_beta   90.00
_cell.angle_gamma   90.00
#
_symmetry.space_group_name_H-M   'P 1'
#
loop_
_entity.id
_entity.type
_entity.pdbx_description
1 polymer ?
#
loop_
_entity_poly.entity_id
_entity_poly.type
_entity_poly.pdbx_seq_one_letter_code
_entity_poly.pdbx_strand_id
1 'polypeptide(L)'
;MDIKNIDWVATDALCFDMDGTLWDAVDSYCEIWNRCFRKVGMDRVVARQELIACMGLNLHEILRRLCGGVPMPDAFLSDIEREEIRLMPVLGGKPYPGVAEGLERLSKKYKILLLSNCGENGLENLMNFLGIRALVTEAVTYGATHRDKNENLTALAEKYSLRQLVYVGDTEGDCRQTHIAGMPFVFASYGFGHCDNADMTVGSFEELVETFDKIK
;
A
#
# COMPACT_ATOMS: atom_id res chain seq x y z
N MET A 1 17.16 12.69 -13.15
CA MET A 1 16.46 13.97 -12.97
C MET A 1 16.94 14.54 -11.66
N ASP A 2 17.33 15.80 -11.61
CA ASP A 2 17.80 16.41 -10.36
C ASP A 2 16.54 16.71 -9.51
N ILE A 3 16.29 15.88 -8.49
CA ILE A 3 15.07 15.87 -7.65
C ILE A 3 14.94 17.16 -6.80
N LYS A 4 15.88 18.09 -6.89
CA LYS A 4 15.96 19.28 -6.03
C LYS A 4 14.96 20.42 -6.33
N ASN A 5 14.09 20.29 -7.35
CA ASN A 5 13.12 21.34 -7.71
C ASN A 5 11.78 20.71 -8.13
N ILE A 6 11.12 19.99 -7.21
CA ILE A 6 9.79 19.43 -7.46
C ILE A 6 8.77 20.57 -7.43
N ASP A 7 8.02 20.74 -8.52
CA ASP A 7 6.87 21.64 -8.57
C ASP A 7 5.63 20.96 -7.97
N TRP A 8 5.48 21.03 -6.67
CA TRP A 8 4.33 20.42 -5.98
C TRP A 8 2.96 20.99 -6.43
N VAL A 9 2.92 22.21 -6.99
CA VAL A 9 1.70 22.83 -7.53
C VAL A 9 1.22 22.11 -8.81
N ALA A 10 2.14 21.50 -9.54
CA ALA A 10 1.80 20.70 -10.74
C ALA A 10 1.10 19.37 -10.43
N THR A 11 1.01 18.95 -9.15
CA THR A 11 0.41 17.66 -8.76
C THR A 11 -1.05 17.57 -9.19
N ASP A 12 -1.39 16.55 -9.97
CA ASP A 12 -2.75 16.27 -10.45
C ASP A 12 -3.38 15.09 -9.71
N ALA A 13 -2.54 14.18 -9.20
CA ALA A 13 -2.98 12.96 -8.51
C ALA A 13 -2.09 12.63 -7.32
N LEU A 14 -2.70 12.08 -6.29
CA LEU A 14 -2.05 11.45 -5.16
C LEU A 14 -2.35 9.94 -5.23
N CYS A 15 -1.30 9.13 -5.27
CA CYS A 15 -1.40 7.69 -5.27
C CYS A 15 -0.87 7.16 -3.93
N PHE A 16 -1.66 6.36 -3.25
CA PHE A 16 -1.34 5.88 -1.90
C PHE A 16 -1.05 4.38 -1.90
N ASP A 17 -0.04 3.97 -1.12
CA ASP A 17 0.05 2.61 -0.66
C ASP A 17 -1.07 2.29 0.34
N MET A 18 -1.20 1.04 0.72
CA MET A 18 -2.24 0.54 1.61
C MET A 18 -1.73 0.38 3.04
N ASP A 19 -0.98 -0.69 3.28
CA ASP A 19 -0.52 -1.09 4.61
C ASP A 19 0.63 -0.20 5.08
N GLY A 20 0.53 0.36 6.28
CA GLY A 20 1.50 1.33 6.80
C GLY A 20 1.26 2.77 6.33
N THR A 21 0.36 2.98 5.35
CA THR A 21 0.06 4.30 4.80
C THR A 21 -1.37 4.75 5.09
N LEU A 22 -2.36 3.92 4.78
CA LEU A 22 -3.78 4.22 5.04
C LEU A 22 -4.32 3.48 6.26
N TRP A 23 -3.84 2.28 6.52
CA TRP A 23 -4.25 1.47 7.67
C TRP A 23 -3.14 0.54 8.16
N ASP A 24 -3.38 -0.09 9.29
CA ASP A 24 -2.59 -1.17 9.86
C ASP A 24 -3.47 -2.42 9.97
N ALA A 25 -3.30 -3.38 9.07
CA ALA A 25 -4.02 -4.64 9.07
C ALA A 25 -3.14 -5.85 9.44
N VAL A 26 -1.94 -5.61 9.96
CA VAL A 26 -0.96 -6.67 10.27
C VAL A 26 -1.52 -7.75 11.19
N ASP A 27 -2.30 -7.39 12.23
CA ASP A 27 -2.88 -8.36 13.16
C ASP A 27 -3.86 -9.30 12.44
N SER A 28 -4.65 -8.76 11.51
CA SER A 28 -5.60 -9.53 10.69
C SER A 28 -4.88 -10.47 9.73
N TYR A 29 -3.82 -10.00 9.08
CA TYR A 29 -2.98 -10.86 8.25
C TYR A 29 -2.28 -11.95 9.06
N CYS A 30 -1.75 -11.65 10.25
CA CYS A 30 -1.20 -12.67 11.15
C CYS A 30 -2.21 -13.78 11.45
N GLU A 31 -3.45 -13.42 11.75
CA GLU A 31 -4.51 -14.40 12.00
C GLU A 31 -4.78 -15.27 10.77
N ILE A 32 -4.84 -14.68 9.59
CA ILE A 32 -5.06 -15.40 8.32
C ILE A 32 -3.90 -16.36 8.03
N TRP A 33 -2.66 -15.88 8.06
CA TRP A 33 -1.48 -16.70 7.83
C TRP A 33 -1.40 -17.86 8.83
N ASN A 34 -1.64 -17.60 10.11
CA ASN A 34 -1.61 -18.61 11.16
C ASN A 34 -2.71 -19.67 10.98
N ARG A 35 -3.89 -19.30 10.48
CA ARG A 35 -4.94 -20.26 10.11
C ARG A 35 -4.50 -21.15 8.96
N CYS A 36 -3.89 -20.58 7.93
CA CYS A 36 -3.43 -21.34 6.77
C CYS A 36 -2.30 -22.31 7.15
N PHE A 37 -1.33 -21.88 7.97
CA PHE A 37 -0.29 -22.78 8.47
C PHE A 37 -0.86 -23.95 9.29
N ARG A 38 -1.78 -23.70 10.20
CA ARG A 38 -2.47 -24.77 10.96
C ARG A 38 -3.21 -25.74 10.04
N LYS A 39 -3.86 -25.24 8.99
CA LYS A 39 -4.62 -26.05 8.02
C LYS A 39 -3.74 -27.05 7.27
N VAL A 40 -2.50 -26.71 6.99
CA VAL A 40 -1.54 -27.62 6.34
C VAL A 40 -0.68 -28.40 7.35
N GLY A 41 -1.02 -28.38 8.62
CA GLY A 41 -0.34 -29.14 9.67
C GLY A 41 1.04 -28.58 10.08
N MET A 42 1.34 -27.34 9.75
CA MET A 42 2.56 -26.69 10.20
C MET A 42 2.39 -26.07 11.59
N ASP A 43 3.27 -26.45 12.50
CA ASP A 43 3.40 -25.81 13.83
C ASP A 43 4.22 -24.51 13.71
N ARG A 44 3.67 -23.54 12.98
CA ARG A 44 4.25 -22.22 12.72
C ARG A 44 3.28 -21.13 13.17
N VAL A 45 3.78 -20.21 13.97
CA VAL A 45 3.06 -19.00 14.35
C VAL A 45 3.83 -17.79 13.85
N VAL A 46 3.22 -17.03 12.95
CA VAL A 46 3.75 -15.76 12.45
C VAL A 46 3.41 -14.68 13.47
N ALA A 47 4.44 -14.05 14.01
CA ALA A 47 4.29 -12.93 14.92
C ALA A 47 4.16 -11.61 14.14
N ARG A 48 3.50 -10.63 14.74
CA ARG A 48 3.31 -9.30 14.14
C ARG A 48 4.61 -8.68 13.62
N GLN A 49 5.69 -8.73 14.39
CA GLN A 49 6.98 -8.13 13.98
C GLN A 49 7.61 -8.83 12.77
N GLU A 50 7.42 -10.13 12.63
CA GLU A 50 7.89 -10.88 11.45
C GLU A 50 7.13 -10.45 10.19
N LEU A 51 5.82 -10.22 10.32
CA LEU A 51 5.01 -9.80 9.19
C LEU A 51 5.26 -8.34 8.84
N ILE A 52 5.42 -7.45 9.83
CA ILE A 52 5.85 -6.05 9.60
C ILE A 52 7.14 -6.00 8.77
N ALA A 53 8.13 -6.85 9.08
CA ALA A 53 9.38 -6.92 8.32
C ALA A 53 9.19 -7.40 6.85
N CYS A 54 8.00 -7.86 6.49
CA CYS A 54 7.64 -8.28 5.15
C CYS A 54 6.68 -7.28 4.44
N MET A 55 6.21 -6.23 5.12
CA MET A 55 5.31 -5.26 4.49
C MET A 55 5.97 -4.59 3.29
N GLY A 56 5.18 -4.28 2.28
CA GLY A 56 5.65 -3.77 0.99
C GLY A 56 6.15 -4.83 0.00
N LEU A 57 6.30 -6.10 0.43
CA LEU A 57 6.61 -7.22 -0.47
C LEU A 57 5.33 -7.82 -1.08
N ASN A 58 5.49 -8.50 -2.24
CA ASN A 58 4.39 -9.31 -2.78
C ASN A 58 4.24 -10.64 -2.01
N LEU A 59 3.09 -11.30 -2.19
CA LEU A 59 2.71 -12.49 -1.43
C LEU A 59 3.71 -13.65 -1.56
N HIS A 60 4.33 -13.83 -2.74
CA HIS A 60 5.35 -14.85 -2.96
C HIS A 60 6.63 -14.59 -2.15
N GLU A 61 7.06 -13.34 -2.08
CA GLU A 61 8.23 -12.94 -1.30
C GLU A 61 7.98 -13.06 0.20
N ILE A 62 6.76 -12.69 0.66
CA ILE A 62 6.33 -12.88 2.05
C ILE A 62 6.41 -14.37 2.40
N LEU A 63 5.81 -15.24 1.58
CA LEU A 63 5.84 -16.69 1.79
C LEU A 63 7.27 -17.20 1.90
N ARG A 64 8.14 -16.81 0.95
CA ARG A 64 9.54 -17.25 0.96
C ARG A 64 10.27 -16.84 2.24
N ARG A 65 10.05 -15.61 2.73
CA ARG A 65 10.65 -15.12 3.99
C ARG A 65 10.11 -15.86 5.21
N LEU A 66 8.81 -15.98 5.32
CA LEU A 66 8.16 -16.61 6.48
C LEU A 66 8.46 -18.10 6.59
N CYS A 67 8.60 -18.81 5.47
CA CYS A 67 8.84 -20.25 5.46
C CYS A 67 10.33 -20.63 5.44
N GLY A 68 11.28 -19.69 5.33
CA GLY A 68 12.72 -19.97 5.36
C GLY A 68 13.16 -20.95 4.27
N GLY A 69 12.46 -21.00 3.13
CA GLY A 69 12.75 -21.91 2.02
C GLY A 69 12.13 -23.31 2.18
N VAL A 70 11.33 -23.57 3.22
CA VAL A 70 10.57 -24.82 3.33
C VAL A 70 9.52 -24.86 2.22
N PRO A 71 9.49 -25.93 1.39
CA PRO A 71 8.48 -26.07 0.35
C PRO A 71 7.06 -26.07 0.92
N MET A 72 6.20 -25.26 0.33
CA MET A 72 4.78 -25.20 0.67
C MET A 72 3.97 -25.92 -0.41
N PRO A 73 2.76 -26.45 -0.08
CA PRO A 73 1.86 -26.95 -1.09
C PRO A 73 1.57 -25.89 -2.17
N ASP A 74 1.46 -26.29 -3.44
CA ASP A 74 1.20 -25.38 -4.57
C ASP A 74 -0.04 -24.50 -4.36
N ALA A 75 -1.07 -25.04 -3.69
CA ALA A 75 -2.29 -24.30 -3.39
C ALA A 75 -2.19 -23.34 -2.19
N PHE A 76 -1.06 -23.27 -1.48
CA PHE A 76 -0.97 -22.54 -0.21
C PHE A 76 -1.21 -21.03 -0.38
N LEU A 77 -0.65 -20.40 -1.41
CA LEU A 77 -0.89 -18.99 -1.70
C LEU A 77 -2.34 -18.71 -2.06
N SER A 78 -2.95 -19.58 -2.88
CA SER A 78 -4.38 -19.47 -3.20
C SER A 78 -5.27 -19.68 -1.98
N ASP A 79 -4.83 -20.48 -1.01
CA ASP A 79 -5.54 -20.63 0.26
C ASP A 79 -5.43 -19.36 1.11
N ILE A 80 -4.28 -18.68 1.14
CA ILE A 80 -4.11 -17.38 1.79
C ILE A 80 -5.06 -16.36 1.17
N GLU A 81 -5.03 -16.19 -0.16
CA GLU A 81 -5.89 -15.24 -0.87
C GLU A 81 -7.38 -15.50 -0.61
N ARG A 82 -7.78 -16.76 -0.60
CA ARG A 82 -9.17 -17.14 -0.29
C ARG A 82 -9.57 -16.81 1.14
N GLU A 83 -8.68 -17.04 2.10
CA GLU A 83 -8.93 -16.64 3.49
C GLU A 83 -8.92 -15.13 3.67
N GLU A 84 -8.09 -14.37 2.94
CA GLU A 84 -8.12 -12.90 2.93
C GLU A 84 -9.47 -12.39 2.40
N ILE A 85 -9.94 -12.88 1.26
CA ILE A 85 -11.26 -12.52 0.70
C ILE A 85 -12.38 -12.78 1.71
N ARG A 86 -12.29 -13.87 2.45
CA ARG A 86 -13.31 -14.29 3.42
C ARG A 86 -13.27 -13.50 4.73
N LEU A 87 -12.07 -13.21 5.23
CA LEU A 87 -11.88 -12.70 6.59
C LEU A 87 -11.63 -11.19 6.65
N MET A 88 -10.94 -10.60 5.68
CA MET A 88 -10.64 -9.16 5.70
C MET A 88 -11.88 -8.27 5.76
N PRO A 89 -13.02 -8.58 5.10
CA PRO A 89 -14.24 -7.80 5.27
C PRO A 89 -14.76 -7.74 6.73
N VAL A 90 -14.41 -8.71 7.56
CA VAL A 90 -14.85 -8.79 8.98
C VAL A 90 -13.76 -8.31 9.94
N LEU A 91 -12.53 -8.75 9.72
CA LEU A 91 -11.39 -8.40 10.58
C LEU A 91 -10.93 -6.95 10.33
N GLY A 92 -10.84 -6.57 9.06
CA GLY A 92 -10.37 -5.26 8.64
C GLY A 92 -8.96 -4.92 9.11
N GLY A 93 -8.67 -3.65 9.12
CA GLY A 93 -7.47 -3.05 9.70
C GLY A 93 -7.83 -1.85 10.57
N LYS A 94 -6.84 -1.26 11.21
CA LYS A 94 -6.97 -0.02 11.96
C LYS A 94 -6.57 1.14 11.05
N PRO A 95 -7.49 1.97 10.56
CA PRO A 95 -7.12 3.14 9.77
C PRO A 95 -6.26 4.09 10.61
N TYR A 96 -5.29 4.73 9.98
CA TYR A 96 -4.60 5.84 10.63
C TYR A 96 -5.57 7.00 10.85
N PRO A 97 -5.35 7.83 11.89
CA PRO A 97 -6.22 8.96 12.19
C PRO A 97 -6.42 9.87 10.97
N GLY A 98 -7.64 10.31 10.73
CA GLY A 98 -7.98 11.26 9.67
C GLY A 98 -7.98 10.72 8.24
N VAL A 99 -7.79 9.42 8.00
CA VAL A 99 -7.66 8.87 6.63
C VAL A 99 -8.92 9.08 5.80
N ALA A 100 -10.10 8.70 6.28
CA ALA A 100 -11.32 8.79 5.48
C ALA A 100 -11.68 10.25 5.16
N GLU A 101 -11.71 11.10 6.17
CA GLU A 101 -12.02 12.52 6.05
C GLU A 101 -10.95 13.27 5.23
N GLY A 102 -9.69 12.89 5.41
CA GLY A 102 -8.57 13.48 4.67
C GLY A 102 -8.60 13.12 3.18
N LEU A 103 -8.89 11.86 2.84
CA LEU A 103 -9.09 11.45 1.45
C LEU A 103 -10.28 12.17 0.81
N GLU A 104 -11.38 12.38 1.56
CA GLU A 104 -12.51 13.18 1.07
C GLU A 104 -12.09 14.63 0.77
N ARG A 105 -11.30 15.26 1.63
CA ARG A 105 -10.78 16.62 1.39
C ARG A 105 -9.86 16.66 0.16
N LEU A 106 -8.91 15.75 0.08
CA LEU A 106 -7.94 15.68 -1.03
C LEU A 106 -8.60 15.38 -2.37
N SER A 107 -9.65 14.54 -2.40
CA SER A 107 -10.39 14.19 -3.62
C SER A 107 -11.06 15.38 -4.31
N LYS A 108 -11.26 16.50 -3.61
CA LYS A 108 -11.81 17.75 -4.17
C LYS A 108 -10.80 18.48 -5.05
N LYS A 109 -9.50 18.18 -4.91
CA LYS A 109 -8.39 18.87 -5.60
C LYS A 109 -7.52 17.95 -6.45
N TYR A 110 -7.43 16.68 -6.05
CA TYR A 110 -6.55 15.67 -6.65
C TYR A 110 -7.34 14.42 -7.04
N LYS A 111 -6.91 13.75 -8.10
CA LYS A 111 -7.34 12.35 -8.33
C LYS A 111 -6.73 11.48 -7.24
N ILE A 112 -7.55 10.67 -6.58
CA ILE A 112 -7.10 9.71 -5.59
C ILE A 112 -6.91 8.36 -6.28
N LEU A 113 -5.69 7.85 -6.23
CA LEU A 113 -5.29 6.56 -6.77
C LEU A 113 -4.76 5.68 -5.64
N LEU A 114 -4.95 4.39 -5.75
CA LEU A 114 -4.36 3.42 -4.82
C LEU A 114 -3.48 2.43 -5.59
N LEU A 115 -2.32 2.09 -5.05
CA LEU A 115 -1.41 1.10 -5.63
C LEU A 115 -0.69 0.34 -4.53
N SER A 116 -0.89 -0.98 -4.47
CA SER A 116 -0.26 -1.84 -3.46
C SER A 116 0.27 -3.15 -4.04
N ASN A 117 1.25 -3.75 -3.36
CA ASN A 117 1.79 -5.08 -3.68
C ASN A 117 0.94 -6.24 -3.14
N CYS A 118 -0.25 -5.95 -2.62
CA CYS A 118 -1.19 -6.95 -2.11
C CYS A 118 -1.76 -7.87 -3.21
N GLY A 119 -2.48 -8.91 -2.80
CA GLY A 119 -3.28 -9.75 -3.68
C GLY A 119 -4.40 -8.96 -4.39
N GLU A 120 -5.03 -9.58 -5.39
CA GLU A 120 -5.98 -8.93 -6.29
C GLU A 120 -7.09 -8.15 -5.55
N ASN A 121 -7.60 -8.69 -4.44
CA ASN A 121 -8.74 -8.14 -3.71
C ASN A 121 -8.37 -7.21 -2.53
N GLY A 122 -7.07 -7.02 -2.23
CA GLY A 122 -6.64 -6.31 -1.04
C GLY A 122 -7.14 -4.87 -0.97
N LEU A 123 -6.98 -4.10 -2.05
CA LEU A 123 -7.45 -2.71 -2.11
C LEU A 123 -8.98 -2.59 -2.11
N GLU A 124 -9.70 -3.56 -2.70
CA GLU A 124 -11.16 -3.58 -2.65
C GLU A 124 -11.66 -3.81 -1.20
N ASN A 125 -11.00 -4.71 -0.47
CA ASN A 125 -11.28 -4.93 0.96
C ASN A 125 -11.05 -3.64 1.78
N LEU A 126 -9.93 -2.94 1.58
CA LEU A 126 -9.64 -1.66 2.21
C LEU A 126 -10.73 -0.63 1.92
N MET A 127 -11.03 -0.41 0.63
CA MET A 127 -11.98 0.62 0.20
C MET A 127 -13.38 0.39 0.76
N ASN A 128 -13.82 -0.87 0.80
CA ASN A 128 -15.12 -1.23 1.35
C ASN A 128 -15.14 -1.08 2.87
N PHE A 129 -14.07 -1.50 3.55
CA PHE A 129 -13.97 -1.40 5.02
C PHE A 129 -13.95 0.06 5.49
N LEU A 130 -13.25 0.93 4.78
CA LEU A 130 -13.17 2.37 5.11
C LEU A 130 -14.31 3.20 4.52
N GLY A 131 -15.14 2.64 3.63
CA GLY A 131 -16.21 3.37 2.96
C GLY A 131 -15.72 4.43 1.96
N ILE A 132 -14.50 4.30 1.44
CA ILE A 132 -13.85 5.31 0.58
C ILE A 132 -13.95 5.01 -0.92
N ARG A 133 -14.63 3.95 -1.33
CA ARG A 133 -14.69 3.51 -2.74
C ARG A 133 -15.09 4.62 -3.70
N ALA A 134 -16.02 5.48 -3.31
CA ALA A 134 -16.50 6.59 -4.15
C ALA A 134 -15.46 7.72 -4.33
N LEU A 135 -14.43 7.78 -3.49
CA LEU A 135 -13.38 8.80 -3.55
C LEU A 135 -12.22 8.38 -4.46
N VAL A 136 -12.07 7.07 -4.69
CA VAL A 136 -10.93 6.49 -5.41
C VAL A 136 -11.21 6.41 -6.90
N THR A 137 -10.38 7.06 -7.69
CA THR A 137 -10.46 7.06 -9.16
C THR A 137 -10.09 5.69 -9.72
N GLU A 138 -8.98 5.11 -9.25
CA GLU A 138 -8.53 3.76 -9.62
C GLU A 138 -7.69 3.15 -8.50
N ALA A 139 -7.79 1.83 -8.38
CA ALA A 139 -7.00 1.02 -7.48
C ALA A 139 -6.32 -0.11 -8.27
N VAL A 140 -5.01 -0.24 -8.12
CA VAL A 140 -4.18 -1.22 -8.83
C VAL A 140 -3.41 -2.06 -7.84
N THR A 141 -3.43 -3.38 -7.99
CA THR A 141 -2.69 -4.31 -7.15
C THR A 141 -1.65 -5.08 -7.96
N TYR A 142 -0.58 -5.51 -7.30
CA TYR A 142 0.36 -6.47 -7.91
C TYR A 142 -0.36 -7.77 -8.31
N GLY A 143 -1.28 -8.26 -7.47
CA GLY A 143 -2.04 -9.48 -7.75
C GLY A 143 -2.83 -9.41 -9.06
N ALA A 144 -3.33 -8.24 -9.45
CA ALA A 144 -4.07 -8.04 -10.70
C ALA A 144 -3.17 -7.86 -11.92
N THR A 145 -2.01 -7.21 -11.77
CA THR A 145 -1.18 -6.81 -12.90
C THR A 145 0.09 -7.65 -13.08
N HIS A 146 0.59 -8.24 -12.00
CA HIS A 146 1.90 -8.89 -11.91
C HIS A 146 3.07 -7.99 -12.35
N ARG A 147 2.90 -6.66 -12.20
CA ARG A 147 3.89 -5.64 -12.53
C ARG A 147 4.40 -4.95 -11.27
N ASP A 148 5.65 -4.53 -11.32
CA ASP A 148 6.25 -3.74 -10.25
C ASP A 148 5.57 -2.38 -10.09
N LYS A 149 5.71 -1.77 -8.90
CA LYS A 149 5.08 -0.46 -8.60
C LYS A 149 5.47 0.62 -9.60
N ASN A 150 6.73 0.69 -10.03
CA ASN A 150 7.17 1.70 -11.01
C ASN A 150 6.44 1.57 -12.37
N GLU A 151 6.20 0.35 -12.85
CA GLU A 151 5.48 0.11 -14.09
C GLU A 151 4.00 0.49 -13.96
N ASN A 152 3.38 0.13 -12.82
CA ASN A 152 1.99 0.49 -12.54
C ASN A 152 1.82 2.00 -12.37
N LEU A 153 2.76 2.69 -11.70
CA LEU A 153 2.75 4.16 -11.57
C LEU A 153 2.84 4.84 -12.93
N THR A 154 3.75 4.38 -13.79
CA THR A 154 3.90 4.90 -15.15
C THR A 154 2.60 4.71 -15.95
N ALA A 155 2.02 3.51 -15.92
CA ALA A 155 0.76 3.22 -16.60
C ALA A 155 -0.42 4.08 -16.11
N LEU A 156 -0.51 4.34 -14.79
CA LEU A 156 -1.52 5.23 -14.22
C LEU A 156 -1.33 6.67 -14.69
N ALA A 157 -0.10 7.18 -14.68
CA ALA A 157 0.19 8.54 -15.14
C ALA A 157 -0.16 8.73 -16.61
N GLU A 158 0.19 7.77 -17.47
CA GLU A 158 -0.15 7.79 -18.89
C GLU A 158 -1.66 7.71 -19.12
N LYS A 159 -2.34 6.75 -18.46
CA LYS A 159 -3.79 6.53 -18.59
C LYS A 159 -4.61 7.78 -18.29
N TYR A 160 -4.21 8.53 -17.28
CA TYR A 160 -4.92 9.74 -16.86
C TYR A 160 -4.29 11.03 -17.38
N SER A 161 -3.25 10.94 -18.22
CA SER A 161 -2.52 12.08 -18.77
C SER A 161 -2.09 13.08 -17.68
N LEU A 162 -1.55 12.56 -16.57
CA LEU A 162 -1.15 13.35 -15.42
C LEU A 162 0.13 14.12 -15.68
N ARG A 163 0.17 15.40 -15.35
CA ARG A 163 1.40 16.20 -15.37
C ARG A 163 2.36 15.74 -14.28
N GLN A 164 1.83 15.53 -13.07
CA GLN A 164 2.57 14.99 -11.94
C GLN A 164 1.66 14.10 -11.09
N LEU A 165 2.12 12.87 -10.86
CA LEU A 165 1.59 11.93 -9.89
C LEU A 165 2.59 11.88 -8.72
N VAL A 166 2.09 12.06 -7.50
CA VAL A 166 2.87 11.91 -6.27
C VAL A 166 2.48 10.57 -5.63
N TYR A 167 3.47 9.75 -5.28
CA TYR A 167 3.23 8.52 -4.54
C TYR A 167 3.49 8.72 -3.05
N VAL A 168 2.60 8.21 -2.22
CA VAL A 168 2.69 8.24 -0.76
C VAL A 168 2.81 6.81 -0.27
N GLY A 169 3.87 6.50 0.46
CA GLY A 169 4.14 5.17 0.99
C GLY A 169 5.02 5.23 2.22
N ASP A 170 5.23 4.10 2.87
CA ASP A 170 5.92 4.02 4.15
C ASP A 170 7.23 3.22 4.12
N THR A 171 7.69 2.76 2.92
CA THR A 171 8.87 1.92 2.80
C THR A 171 9.94 2.50 1.87
N GLU A 172 11.21 2.11 2.09
CA GLU A 172 12.32 2.35 1.14
C GLU A 172 12.04 1.73 -0.23
N GLY A 173 11.30 0.60 -0.28
CA GLY A 173 10.86 -0.03 -1.51
C GLY A 173 9.96 0.88 -2.33
N ASP A 174 9.01 1.55 -1.68
CA ASP A 174 8.10 2.51 -2.30
C ASP A 174 8.86 3.70 -2.88
N CYS A 175 9.77 4.28 -2.09
CA CYS A 175 10.62 5.38 -2.51
C CYS A 175 11.41 5.02 -3.77
N ARG A 176 12.12 3.89 -3.73
CA ARG A 176 12.93 3.44 -4.86
C ARG A 176 12.09 3.20 -6.13
N GLN A 177 10.95 2.53 -6.01
CA GLN A 177 10.08 2.25 -7.15
C GLN A 177 9.48 3.53 -7.72
N THR A 178 9.10 4.47 -6.88
CA THR A 178 8.59 5.78 -7.29
C THR A 178 9.64 6.59 -8.04
N HIS A 179 10.87 6.62 -7.54
CA HIS A 179 11.98 7.30 -8.21
C HIS A 179 12.37 6.64 -9.55
N ILE A 180 12.29 5.29 -9.68
CA ILE A 180 12.47 4.60 -10.96
C ILE A 180 11.40 5.07 -11.97
N ALA A 181 10.16 5.28 -11.54
CA ALA A 181 9.10 5.85 -12.38
C ALA A 181 9.31 7.35 -12.69
N GLY A 182 10.32 8.00 -12.11
CA GLY A 182 10.59 9.43 -12.30
C GLY A 182 9.58 10.35 -11.58
N MET A 183 8.94 9.88 -10.52
CA MET A 183 7.86 10.57 -9.81
C MET A 183 8.30 10.99 -8.40
N PRO A 184 7.70 12.06 -7.82
CA PRO A 184 7.93 12.45 -6.44
C PRO A 184 7.37 11.44 -5.44
N PHE A 185 8.11 11.24 -4.35
CA PHE A 185 7.75 10.36 -3.25
C PHE A 185 7.56 11.11 -1.93
N VAL A 186 6.44 10.86 -1.26
CA VAL A 186 6.16 11.31 0.10
C VAL A 186 6.24 10.14 1.06
N PHE A 187 7.14 10.22 2.02
CA PHE A 187 7.33 9.19 3.04
C PHE A 187 6.37 9.41 4.21
N ALA A 188 5.53 8.41 4.46
CA ALA A 188 4.65 8.29 5.62
C ALA A 188 5.44 7.72 6.81
N SER A 189 6.15 8.56 7.57
CA SER A 189 7.05 8.11 8.65
C SER A 189 6.33 7.52 9.86
N TYR A 190 5.02 7.58 9.88
CA TYR A 190 4.15 6.96 10.88
C TYR A 190 3.84 5.48 10.57
N GLY A 191 4.25 4.98 9.39
CA GLY A 191 4.05 3.61 8.95
C GLY A 191 5.04 2.61 9.57
N PHE A 192 5.30 1.52 8.86
CA PHE A 192 6.11 0.40 9.36
C PHE A 192 7.59 0.51 9.02
N GLY A 193 7.92 1.21 7.94
CA GLY A 193 9.23 1.21 7.34
C GLY A 193 10.08 2.42 7.69
N HIS A 194 11.16 2.55 6.92
CA HIS A 194 12.12 3.65 6.99
C HIS A 194 12.47 4.07 5.55
N CYS A 195 12.77 5.37 5.36
CA CYS A 195 13.25 5.90 4.09
C CYS A 195 14.12 7.13 4.32
N ASP A 196 15.36 7.09 3.80
CA ASP A 196 16.32 8.19 3.90
C ASP A 196 16.26 9.16 2.70
N ASN A 197 15.69 8.72 1.57
CA ASN A 197 15.77 9.42 0.29
C ASN A 197 14.42 9.96 -0.19
N ALA A 198 13.47 10.19 0.72
CA ALA A 198 12.17 10.76 0.38
C ALA A 198 12.29 12.22 -0.07
N ASP A 199 11.42 12.64 -0.99
CA ASP A 199 11.33 14.04 -1.44
C ASP A 199 10.59 14.90 -0.44
N MET A 200 9.70 14.31 0.34
CA MET A 200 8.97 14.90 1.46
C MET A 200 8.73 13.83 2.52
N THR A 201 8.71 14.22 3.79
CA THR A 201 8.35 13.33 4.90
C THR A 201 7.21 13.95 5.69
N VAL A 202 6.24 13.13 6.07
CA VAL A 202 5.11 13.52 6.93
C VAL A 202 5.02 12.59 8.14
N GLY A 203 4.73 13.15 9.30
CA GLY A 203 4.64 12.41 10.57
C GLY A 203 3.23 11.92 10.90
N SER A 204 2.23 12.29 10.11
CA SER A 204 0.86 11.79 10.21
C SER A 204 0.10 11.97 8.90
N PHE A 205 -1.05 11.29 8.77
CA PHE A 205 -1.93 11.49 7.61
C PHE A 205 -2.57 12.88 7.60
N GLU A 206 -2.89 13.43 8.78
CA GLU A 206 -3.40 14.79 8.91
C GLU A 206 -2.38 15.83 8.42
N GLU A 207 -1.08 15.66 8.74
CA GLU A 207 -0.01 16.54 8.24
C GLU A 207 0.08 16.49 6.72
N LEU A 208 -0.04 15.30 6.12
CA LEU A 208 -0.10 15.14 4.66
C LEU A 208 -1.26 15.94 4.07
N VAL A 209 -2.47 15.78 4.64
CA VAL A 209 -3.67 16.48 4.18
C VAL A 209 -3.50 17.99 4.27
N GLU A 210 -3.01 18.50 5.41
CA GLU A 210 -2.76 19.93 5.58
C GLU A 210 -1.72 20.47 4.59
N THR A 211 -0.69 19.66 4.30
CA THR A 211 0.38 20.05 3.36
C THR A 211 -0.19 20.19 1.95
N PHE A 212 -0.88 19.19 1.45
CA PHE A 212 -1.44 19.21 0.10
C PHE A 212 -2.65 20.16 -0.05
N ASP A 213 -3.39 20.42 1.02
CA ASP A 213 -4.43 21.45 1.03
C ASP A 213 -3.87 22.88 0.85
N LYS A 214 -2.66 23.14 1.33
CA LYS A 214 -1.98 24.44 1.18
C LYS A 214 -1.30 24.62 -0.18
N ILE A 215 -0.98 23.52 -0.87
CA ILE A 215 -0.34 23.54 -2.19
C ILE A 215 -1.32 23.98 -3.29
N LYS A 216 -2.56 23.61 -3.19
CA LYS A 216 -3.69 23.99 -4.05
C LYS A 216 -4.83 24.51 -3.19
#